data_b730ea1325fb5b14033f1a0c24644074
#
_entry.id   b730ea1325fb5b14033f1a0c24644074
#
_cell.length_a   1.000
_cell.length_b   1.000
_cell.length_c   1.000
_cell.angle_alpha   90.00
_cell.angle_beta   90.00
_cell.angle_gamma   90.00
#
_symmetry.space_group_name_H-M   'P 1'
#
loop_
_entity.id
_entity.type
_entity.pdbx_description
1 polymer ?
#
loop_
_entity_poly.entity_id
_entity_poly.type
_entity_poly.pdbx_seq_one_letter_code
_entity_poly.pdbx_strand_id
1 'polypeptide(L)'
;KKHFAVIGLKNTDLDIHVIHPISQFITDNWKNKQYNTQRKHANNVVKFLNYLVDNRKKLNISTLCDLNIVHGTQYLNDLTLTGVKRSTVKDAERTLTHFYYWLVKIDVITNVSKNAFEKKESHLGTYFESPFKPLYPTKTNKEIEHTLPISYIPLLLEVAITVAKPIALGLYFQIFGGLRVSEVVNLKRTQVARRMREGDFILKLQNFRTDLKEHSSVKKARTQRVLEVNDWGHSLFRDHIKLYKPIDNSNALFINRDGKALSQRSYRQYFQKTKDYFINLLENHGDNEQKLIAKHLKYMKWSTHIGRGTFTNIIAEDAENPYEIAHLRGDSNIDSSLTYMVSTERIHKKIESKFSN
;
A
#
# COMPACT_ATOMS: atom_id res chain seq x y z
N LYS A 1 22.56 -5.36 -3.60
CA LYS A 1 22.82 -3.94 -3.27
C LYS A 1 21.71 -3.44 -2.36
N LYS A 2 22.07 -2.74 -1.28
CA LYS A 2 21.11 -2.14 -0.36
C LYS A 2 20.93 -0.68 -0.76
N HIS A 3 19.68 -0.25 -0.99
CA HIS A 3 19.36 1.13 -1.33
C HIS A 3 19.06 1.92 -0.06
N PHE A 4 19.55 3.16 0.00
CA PHE A 4 19.29 4.09 1.08
C PHE A 4 18.62 5.36 0.52
N ALA A 5 17.71 5.93 1.30
CA ALA A 5 17.12 7.21 0.99
C ALA A 5 18.06 8.33 1.49
N VAL A 6 18.39 9.27 0.63
CA VAL A 6 19.14 10.47 0.95
C VAL A 6 18.30 11.70 0.62
N ILE A 7 18.56 12.80 1.32
CA ILE A 7 17.98 14.11 1.05
C ILE A 7 19.02 14.89 0.22
N GLY A 8 18.61 15.37 -0.94
CA GLY A 8 19.47 16.12 -1.85
C GLY A 8 18.99 17.56 -2.02
N LEU A 9 19.94 18.45 -2.26
CA LEU A 9 19.69 19.77 -2.79
C LEU A 9 19.88 19.71 -4.30
N LYS A 10 18.91 20.25 -5.04
CA LYS A 10 19.01 20.40 -6.48
C LYS A 10 19.20 21.89 -6.81
N ASN A 11 20.31 22.21 -7.47
CA ASN A 11 20.45 23.49 -8.15
C ASN A 11 19.87 23.31 -9.56
N THR A 12 18.77 24.02 -9.85
CA THR A 12 18.08 23.92 -11.15
C THR A 12 18.88 24.53 -12.29
N ASP A 13 19.69 25.54 -12.01
CA ASP A 13 20.43 26.30 -13.05
C ASP A 13 21.68 25.53 -13.51
N LEU A 14 22.31 24.79 -12.60
CA LEU A 14 23.53 24.03 -12.87
C LEU A 14 23.34 22.54 -13.00
N ASP A 15 22.11 22.03 -12.83
CA ASP A 15 21.75 20.60 -12.73
C ASP A 15 22.64 19.80 -11.76
N ILE A 16 23.13 20.46 -10.72
CA ILE A 16 23.97 19.85 -9.69
C ILE A 16 23.07 19.30 -8.56
N HIS A 17 23.35 18.07 -8.17
CA HIS A 17 22.73 17.41 -7.03
C HIS A 17 23.77 17.21 -5.92
N VAL A 18 23.53 17.80 -4.75
CA VAL A 18 24.39 17.66 -3.57
C VAL A 18 23.61 16.94 -2.47
N ILE A 19 24.25 15.94 -1.85
CA ILE A 19 23.64 15.26 -0.70
C ILE A 19 23.68 16.22 0.50
N HIS A 20 22.47 16.50 1.05
CA HIS A 20 22.36 17.37 2.22
C HIS A 20 22.77 16.62 3.50
N PRO A 21 23.52 17.26 4.45
CA PRO A 21 23.94 16.65 5.72
C PRO A 21 22.79 16.05 6.55
N ILE A 22 21.59 16.61 6.46
CA ILE A 22 20.37 16.06 7.11
C ILE A 22 20.07 14.62 6.69
N SER A 23 20.66 14.12 5.59
CA SER A 23 20.58 12.70 5.21
C SER A 23 21.07 11.77 6.33
N GLN A 24 21.97 12.25 7.20
CA GLN A 24 22.44 11.51 8.39
C GLN A 24 21.29 11.16 9.34
N PHE A 25 20.31 12.05 9.49
CA PHE A 25 19.10 11.76 10.27
C PHE A 25 18.38 10.48 9.81
N ILE A 26 18.26 10.27 8.49
CA ILE A 26 17.62 9.09 7.92
C ILE A 26 18.44 7.84 8.23
N THR A 27 19.75 7.94 8.08
CA THR A 27 20.68 6.84 8.35
C THR A 27 20.67 6.45 9.83
N ASP A 28 20.75 7.42 10.74
CA ASP A 28 20.80 7.18 12.19
C ASP A 28 19.53 6.51 12.71
N ASN A 29 18.36 6.88 12.18
CA ASN A 29 17.09 6.38 12.69
C ASN A 29 16.56 5.16 11.92
N TRP A 30 16.83 5.03 10.62
CA TRP A 30 16.16 4.03 9.79
C TRP A 30 17.07 3.23 8.84
N LYS A 31 18.39 3.21 9.00
CA LYS A 31 19.31 2.43 8.14
C LYS A 31 18.95 0.94 8.03
N ASN A 32 18.33 0.39 9.10
CA ASN A 32 17.94 -1.02 9.16
C ASN A 32 16.50 -1.27 8.67
N LYS A 33 15.73 -0.22 8.32
CA LYS A 33 14.38 -0.33 7.80
C LYS A 33 14.38 -0.44 6.26
N GLN A 34 13.25 -0.86 5.71
CA GLN A 34 13.06 -0.93 4.26
C GLN A 34 13.18 0.46 3.61
N TYR A 35 13.67 0.51 2.38
CA TYR A 35 13.83 1.74 1.60
C TYR A 35 12.58 2.64 1.58
N ASN A 36 11.39 2.05 1.40
CA ASN A 36 10.14 2.82 1.39
C ASN A 36 9.85 3.51 2.73
N THR A 37 10.26 2.93 3.85
CA THR A 37 10.15 3.57 5.17
C THR A 37 11.11 4.76 5.27
N GLN A 38 12.38 4.57 4.88
CA GLN A 38 13.37 5.64 4.84
C GLN A 38 12.90 6.79 3.94
N ARG A 39 12.44 6.49 2.72
CA ARG A 39 11.91 7.47 1.76
C ARG A 39 10.70 8.23 2.30
N LYS A 40 9.80 7.58 3.03
CA LYS A 40 8.64 8.24 3.65
C LYS A 40 9.11 9.31 4.64
N HIS A 41 10.03 8.96 5.53
CA HIS A 41 10.54 9.90 6.53
C HIS A 41 11.39 11.01 5.88
N ALA A 42 12.22 10.69 4.89
CA ALA A 42 12.96 11.69 4.12
C ALA A 42 12.03 12.70 3.45
N ASN A 43 10.96 12.23 2.78
CA ASN A 43 9.97 13.11 2.16
C ASN A 43 9.24 14.01 3.17
N ASN A 44 8.93 13.51 4.36
CA ASN A 44 8.29 14.32 5.40
C ASN A 44 9.24 15.43 5.89
N VAL A 45 10.53 15.11 6.09
CA VAL A 45 11.53 16.10 6.46
C VAL A 45 11.71 17.16 5.36
N VAL A 46 11.84 16.74 4.09
CA VAL A 46 11.96 17.67 2.95
C VAL A 46 10.77 18.62 2.87
N LYS A 47 9.53 18.12 3.05
CA LYS A 47 8.34 18.96 3.07
C LYS A 47 8.39 19.99 4.20
N PHE A 48 8.82 19.58 5.38
CA PHE A 48 8.98 20.48 6.52
C PHE A 48 10.06 21.53 6.27
N LEU A 49 11.23 21.13 5.75
CA LEU A 49 12.31 22.08 5.45
C LEU A 49 11.90 23.10 4.38
N ASN A 50 11.20 22.66 3.32
CA ASN A 50 10.66 23.57 2.31
C ASN A 50 9.67 24.55 2.94
N TYR A 51 8.77 24.07 3.80
CA TYR A 51 7.85 24.93 4.54
C TYR A 51 8.56 26.00 5.36
N LEU A 52 9.66 25.64 6.04
CA LEU A 52 10.46 26.62 6.80
C LEU A 52 11.09 27.66 5.88
N VAL A 53 11.63 27.25 4.73
CA VAL A 53 12.23 28.16 3.73
C VAL A 53 11.17 29.11 3.18
N ASP A 54 10.01 28.59 2.78
CA ASP A 54 8.91 29.36 2.19
C ASP A 54 8.32 30.38 3.19
N ASN A 55 8.29 30.02 4.47
CA ASN A 55 7.71 30.83 5.54
C ASN A 55 8.75 31.51 6.45
N ARG A 56 10.03 31.51 6.09
CA ARG A 56 11.14 31.96 6.96
C ARG A 56 10.92 33.31 7.62
N LYS A 57 10.39 34.30 6.87
CA LYS A 57 10.11 35.66 7.39
C LYS A 57 8.97 35.64 8.41
N LYS A 58 7.88 34.92 8.11
CA LYS A 58 6.70 34.80 8.99
C LYS A 58 7.04 34.09 10.29
N LEU A 59 7.91 33.06 10.22
CA LEU A 59 8.34 32.24 11.34
C LEU A 59 9.52 32.83 12.11
N ASN A 60 10.12 33.92 11.59
CA ASN A 60 11.35 34.51 12.13
C ASN A 60 12.49 33.49 12.30
N ILE A 61 12.71 32.66 11.27
CA ILE A 61 13.75 31.63 11.23
C ILE A 61 14.80 31.97 10.22
N SER A 62 16.07 31.99 10.64
CA SER A 62 17.24 32.16 9.78
C SER A 62 17.98 30.83 9.58
N THR A 63 18.08 30.04 10.62
CA THR A 63 18.78 28.75 10.65
C THR A 63 17.97 27.68 11.38
N LEU A 64 18.43 26.42 11.31
CA LEU A 64 17.80 25.34 12.07
C LEU A 64 17.96 25.51 13.60
N CYS A 65 18.94 26.32 14.05
CA CYS A 65 19.14 26.60 15.47
C CYS A 65 17.97 27.41 16.07
N ASP A 66 17.23 28.14 15.23
CA ASP A 66 16.08 28.97 15.64
C ASP A 66 14.81 28.14 15.86
N LEU A 67 14.84 26.83 15.51
CA LEU A 67 13.68 25.98 15.62
C LEU A 67 13.25 25.79 17.08
N ASN A 68 11.94 25.85 17.29
CA ASN A 68 11.28 25.50 18.54
C ASN A 68 10.02 24.63 18.29
N ILE A 69 9.37 24.18 19.35
CA ILE A 69 8.17 23.30 19.24
C ILE A 69 7.02 23.98 18.51
N VAL A 70 6.89 25.30 18.61
CA VAL A 70 5.80 26.06 17.96
C VAL A 70 5.88 25.94 16.44
N HIS A 71 7.07 25.99 15.84
CA HIS A 71 7.25 25.89 14.39
C HIS A 71 6.81 24.52 13.84
N GLY A 72 7.12 23.44 14.56
CA GLY A 72 6.63 22.10 14.21
C GLY A 72 5.10 21.98 14.33
N THR A 73 4.53 22.57 15.40
CA THR A 73 3.07 22.59 15.61
C THR A 73 2.37 23.40 14.52
N GLN A 74 2.89 24.57 14.14
CA GLN A 74 2.34 25.40 13.07
C GLN A 74 2.33 24.66 11.73
N TYR A 75 3.45 24.02 11.36
CA TYR A 75 3.50 23.20 10.15
C TYR A 75 2.44 22.09 10.14
N LEU A 76 2.26 21.37 11.25
CA LEU A 76 1.25 20.31 11.35
C LEU A 76 -0.18 20.86 11.28
N ASN A 77 -0.42 22.04 11.83
CA ASN A 77 -1.71 22.74 11.72
C ASN A 77 -1.97 23.21 10.28
N ASP A 78 -0.97 23.75 9.60
CA ASP A 78 -1.07 24.16 8.19
C ASP A 78 -1.36 22.93 7.30
N LEU A 79 -0.74 21.77 7.56
CA LEU A 79 -1.12 20.52 6.90
C LEU A 79 -2.59 20.15 7.11
N THR A 80 -3.10 20.36 8.31
CA THR A 80 -4.54 20.11 8.61
C THR A 80 -5.43 21.05 7.80
N LEU A 81 -5.08 22.33 7.70
CA LEU A 81 -5.82 23.32 6.93
C LEU A 81 -5.81 23.05 5.42
N THR A 82 -4.75 22.42 4.90
CA THR A 82 -4.70 21.99 3.48
C THR A 82 -5.57 20.77 3.17
N GLY A 83 -6.33 20.25 4.14
CA GLY A 83 -7.27 19.16 3.95
C GLY A 83 -6.64 17.77 3.80
N VAL A 84 -5.38 17.58 4.22
CA VAL A 84 -4.76 16.25 4.21
C VAL A 84 -5.41 15.33 5.26
N LYS A 85 -5.33 14.02 5.05
CA LYS A 85 -5.90 13.03 5.98
C LYS A 85 -5.21 13.09 7.35
N ARG A 86 -6.00 12.84 8.40
CA ARG A 86 -5.50 12.70 9.80
C ARG A 86 -4.28 11.76 9.90
N SER A 87 -4.28 10.63 9.19
CA SER A 87 -3.15 9.70 9.18
C SER A 87 -1.89 10.31 8.58
N THR A 88 -2.01 11.21 7.61
CA THR A 88 -0.88 11.92 6.99
C THR A 88 -0.27 12.92 7.96
N VAL A 89 -1.11 13.67 8.72
CA VAL A 89 -0.64 14.58 9.77
C VAL A 89 0.09 13.80 10.87
N LYS A 90 -0.47 12.69 11.35
CA LYS A 90 0.18 11.81 12.34
C LYS A 90 1.50 11.21 11.85
N ASP A 91 1.59 10.83 10.58
CA ASP A 91 2.85 10.35 9.98
C ASP A 91 3.92 11.45 9.89
N ALA A 92 3.51 12.69 9.56
CA ALA A 92 4.39 13.86 9.57
C ALA A 92 4.86 14.17 11.00
N GLU A 93 3.93 14.25 11.95
CA GLU A 93 4.21 14.49 13.37
C GLU A 93 5.21 13.47 13.93
N ARG A 94 4.98 12.17 13.70
CA ARG A 94 5.91 11.12 14.12
C ARG A 94 7.31 11.33 13.53
N THR A 95 7.41 11.74 12.27
CA THR A 95 8.69 12.02 11.64
C THR A 95 9.37 13.23 12.28
N LEU A 96 8.61 14.31 12.51
CA LEU A 96 9.13 15.53 13.13
C LEU A 96 9.57 15.30 14.59
N THR A 97 8.83 14.49 15.35
CA THR A 97 9.23 14.12 16.71
C THR A 97 10.62 13.50 16.72
N HIS A 98 10.88 12.53 15.82
CA HIS A 98 12.21 11.94 15.69
C HIS A 98 13.26 12.95 15.16
N PHE A 99 12.86 13.85 14.26
CA PHE A 99 13.75 14.83 13.67
C PHE A 99 14.20 15.87 14.69
N TYR A 100 13.27 16.45 15.45
CA TYR A 100 13.58 17.38 16.53
C TYR A 100 14.42 16.73 17.61
N TYR A 101 14.05 15.51 18.05
CA TYR A 101 14.87 14.78 19.02
C TYR A 101 16.30 14.55 18.53
N TRP A 102 16.48 14.23 17.23
CA TRP A 102 17.80 14.06 16.63
C TRP A 102 18.59 15.39 16.61
N LEU A 103 17.94 16.51 16.23
CA LEU A 103 18.58 17.84 16.23
C LEU A 103 19.01 18.27 17.64
N VAL A 104 18.19 18.00 18.66
CA VAL A 104 18.55 18.24 20.07
C VAL A 104 19.71 17.34 20.51
N LYS A 105 19.72 16.07 20.05
CA LYS A 105 20.79 15.12 20.41
C LYS A 105 22.16 15.51 19.85
N ILE A 106 22.20 16.17 18.69
CA ILE A 106 23.43 16.64 18.05
C ILE A 106 23.70 18.12 18.32
N ASP A 107 23.03 18.70 19.31
CA ASP A 107 23.19 20.07 19.80
C ASP A 107 22.98 21.18 18.73
N VAL A 108 22.17 20.90 17.69
CA VAL A 108 21.76 21.90 16.70
C VAL A 108 20.66 22.80 17.23
N ILE A 109 19.71 22.25 17.99
CA ILE A 109 18.64 22.99 18.66
C ILE A 109 18.91 22.97 20.17
N THR A 110 19.11 24.15 20.76
CA THR A 110 19.39 24.30 22.20
C THR A 110 18.19 24.82 23.00
N ASN A 111 17.23 25.43 22.32
CA ASN A 111 16.03 26.04 22.92
C ASN A 111 14.87 25.01 23.13
N VAL A 112 15.08 23.74 22.80
CA VAL A 112 14.15 22.64 23.05
C VAL A 112 14.81 21.63 24.00
N SER A 113 14.19 21.41 25.15
CA SER A 113 14.70 20.43 26.14
C SER A 113 14.59 19.00 25.63
N LYS A 114 15.60 18.17 25.92
CA LYS A 114 15.55 16.72 25.68
C LYS A 114 14.36 16.04 26.40
N ASN A 115 13.98 16.57 27.54
CA ASN A 115 12.86 16.07 28.34
C ASN A 115 11.49 16.32 27.71
N ALA A 116 11.41 17.16 26.67
CA ALA A 116 10.17 17.32 25.90
C ALA A 116 9.81 16.05 25.10
N PHE A 117 10.73 15.11 24.95
CA PHE A 117 10.55 13.87 24.19
C PHE A 117 10.53 12.67 25.12
N GLU A 118 9.41 12.44 25.78
CA GLU A 118 9.25 11.29 26.67
C GLU A 118 9.26 9.98 25.88
N LYS A 119 10.06 9.01 26.38
CA LYS A 119 9.99 7.64 25.90
C LYS A 119 8.87 6.92 26.61
N LYS A 120 7.93 6.37 25.84
CA LYS A 120 6.87 5.51 26.34
C LYS A 120 7.01 4.10 25.78
N GLU A 121 6.72 3.12 26.61
CA GLU A 121 6.67 1.72 26.19
C GLU A 121 5.24 1.31 25.87
N SER A 122 5.07 0.53 24.84
CA SER A 122 3.83 -0.13 24.49
C SER A 122 4.11 -1.58 24.13
N HIS A 123 3.08 -2.41 24.02
CA HIS A 123 3.18 -3.79 23.57
C HIS A 123 3.78 -3.92 22.14
N LEU A 124 3.84 -2.83 21.36
CA LEU A 124 4.45 -2.76 20.04
C LEU A 124 5.90 -2.24 20.06
N GLY A 125 6.44 -1.94 21.23
CA GLY A 125 7.79 -1.40 21.43
C GLY A 125 7.81 0.03 21.95
N THR A 126 9.01 0.57 22.11
CA THR A 126 9.25 1.92 22.61
C THR A 126 8.97 2.98 21.53
N TYR A 127 8.30 4.06 21.90
CA TYR A 127 8.06 5.21 21.03
C TYR A 127 8.30 6.52 21.79
N PHE A 128 8.53 7.61 21.08
CA PHE A 128 8.58 8.95 21.65
C PHE A 128 7.18 9.56 21.65
N GLU A 129 6.76 10.11 22.79
CA GLU A 129 5.60 11.00 22.81
C GLU A 129 5.93 12.29 22.06
N SER A 130 4.97 12.78 21.30
CA SER A 130 5.15 13.98 20.50
C SER A 130 5.05 15.22 21.40
N PRO A 131 6.02 16.15 21.34
CA PRO A 131 5.91 17.42 22.05
C PRO A 131 4.98 18.41 21.35
N PHE A 132 4.59 18.10 20.10
CA PHE A 132 3.68 18.93 19.34
C PHE A 132 2.23 18.71 19.78
N LYS A 133 1.41 19.75 19.68
CA LYS A 133 -0.04 19.70 19.97
C LYS A 133 -0.82 20.18 18.73
N PRO A 134 -0.80 19.40 17.62
CA PRO A 134 -1.46 19.83 16.41
C PRO A 134 -2.97 19.62 16.49
N LEU A 135 -3.69 20.50 15.79
CA LEU A 135 -5.09 20.28 15.44
C LEU A 135 -5.17 19.18 14.39
N TYR A 136 -5.85 18.10 14.70
CA TYR A 136 -6.04 17.02 13.72
C TYR A 136 -7.34 17.22 12.93
N PRO A 137 -7.31 16.85 11.62
CA PRO A 137 -8.56 16.74 10.88
C PRO A 137 -9.52 15.78 11.55
N THR A 138 -10.82 16.10 11.51
CA THR A 138 -11.85 15.17 11.94
C THR A 138 -11.72 13.84 11.22
N LYS A 139 -12.02 12.74 11.90
CA LYS A 139 -12.09 11.43 11.25
C LYS A 139 -13.24 11.46 10.24
N THR A 140 -12.94 11.68 8.99
CA THR A 140 -13.90 11.38 7.94
C THR A 140 -13.84 9.89 7.67
N ASN A 141 -14.88 9.17 8.01
CA ASN A 141 -15.11 7.83 7.52
C ASN A 141 -15.46 7.94 6.02
N LYS A 142 -14.45 8.16 5.17
CA LYS A 142 -14.63 7.92 3.74
C LYS A 142 -14.64 6.41 3.60
N GLU A 143 -15.81 5.89 3.39
CA GLU A 143 -16.00 4.49 3.11
C GLU A 143 -15.15 4.12 1.89
N ILE A 144 -14.22 3.21 2.11
CA ILE A 144 -13.40 2.65 1.05
C ILE A 144 -13.96 1.27 0.80
N GLU A 145 -14.44 1.03 -0.42
CA GLU A 145 -14.89 -0.31 -0.78
C GLU A 145 -13.66 -1.23 -0.91
N HIS A 146 -13.66 -2.25 -0.10
CA HIS A 146 -12.59 -3.24 -0.06
C HIS A 146 -12.98 -4.57 -0.69
N THR A 147 -14.26 -4.75 -1.01
CA THR A 147 -14.82 -6.02 -1.45
C THR A 147 -15.72 -5.83 -2.65
N LEU A 148 -15.77 -6.83 -3.50
CA LEU A 148 -16.73 -6.93 -4.60
C LEU A 148 -17.65 -8.11 -4.29
N PRO A 149 -18.98 -8.00 -4.47
CA PRO A 149 -19.86 -9.14 -4.36
C PRO A 149 -19.40 -10.26 -5.30
N ILE A 150 -19.44 -11.51 -4.83
CA ILE A 150 -18.89 -12.67 -5.54
C ILE A 150 -19.52 -12.83 -6.93
N SER A 151 -20.81 -12.53 -7.08
CA SER A 151 -21.54 -12.60 -8.35
C SER A 151 -20.97 -11.69 -9.45
N TYR A 152 -20.25 -10.63 -9.09
CA TYR A 152 -19.64 -9.69 -10.05
C TYR A 152 -18.21 -10.03 -10.44
N ILE A 153 -17.59 -11.03 -9.81
CA ILE A 153 -16.21 -11.45 -10.11
C ILE A 153 -16.05 -11.90 -11.57
N PRO A 154 -16.92 -12.79 -12.11
CA PRO A 154 -16.81 -13.22 -13.51
C PRO A 154 -16.81 -12.04 -14.46
N LEU A 155 -17.77 -11.13 -14.32
CA LEU A 155 -17.87 -9.94 -15.17
C LEU A 155 -16.64 -9.04 -15.06
N LEU A 156 -16.10 -8.83 -13.88
CA LEU A 156 -14.88 -8.03 -13.70
C LEU A 156 -13.67 -8.67 -14.40
N LEU A 157 -13.55 -10.01 -14.36
CA LEU A 157 -12.48 -10.74 -15.07
C LEU A 157 -12.66 -10.66 -16.59
N GLU A 158 -13.87 -10.80 -17.11
CA GLU A 158 -14.19 -10.63 -18.55
C GLU A 158 -13.82 -9.22 -19.03
N VAL A 159 -14.19 -8.20 -18.27
CA VAL A 159 -13.80 -6.82 -18.55
C VAL A 159 -12.27 -6.67 -18.56
N ALA A 160 -11.58 -7.26 -17.58
CA ALA A 160 -10.11 -7.21 -17.55
C ALA A 160 -9.48 -7.90 -18.76
N ILE A 161 -10.02 -9.03 -19.21
CA ILE A 161 -9.60 -9.75 -20.43
C ILE A 161 -9.78 -8.85 -21.67
N THR A 162 -10.86 -8.09 -21.71
CA THR A 162 -11.20 -7.23 -22.85
C THR A 162 -10.33 -5.98 -22.93
N VAL A 163 -10.22 -5.21 -21.83
CA VAL A 163 -9.61 -3.87 -21.86
C VAL A 163 -8.23 -3.78 -21.22
N ALA A 164 -7.83 -4.80 -20.47
CA ALA A 164 -6.60 -4.82 -19.66
C ALA A 164 -5.96 -6.22 -19.60
N LYS A 165 -5.98 -6.94 -20.70
CA LYS A 165 -5.51 -8.33 -20.80
C LYS A 165 -4.14 -8.61 -20.15
N PRO A 166 -3.14 -7.68 -20.20
CA PRO A 166 -1.84 -7.89 -19.51
C PRO A 166 -1.92 -8.11 -18.01
N ILE A 167 -3.01 -7.70 -17.35
CA ILE A 167 -3.18 -7.85 -15.90
C ILE A 167 -4.30 -8.81 -15.50
N ALA A 168 -5.05 -9.39 -16.44
CA ALA A 168 -6.21 -10.24 -16.13
C ALA A 168 -5.84 -11.42 -15.21
N LEU A 169 -4.76 -12.14 -15.52
CA LEU A 169 -4.22 -13.18 -14.64
C LEU A 169 -3.79 -12.64 -13.26
N GLY A 170 -3.20 -11.46 -13.25
CA GLY A 170 -2.79 -10.80 -11.99
C GLY A 170 -3.98 -10.43 -11.12
N LEU A 171 -5.08 -10.00 -11.73
CA LEU A 171 -6.34 -9.71 -11.04
C LEU A 171 -6.95 -11.01 -10.48
N TYR A 172 -6.93 -12.10 -11.24
CA TYR A 172 -7.31 -13.43 -10.77
C TYR A 172 -6.51 -13.81 -9.51
N PHE A 173 -5.18 -13.68 -9.54
CA PHE A 173 -4.32 -13.96 -8.39
C PHE A 173 -4.62 -13.06 -7.17
N GLN A 174 -5.08 -11.84 -7.40
CA GLN A 174 -5.50 -10.96 -6.31
C GLN A 174 -6.84 -11.40 -5.68
N ILE A 175 -7.80 -11.84 -6.50
CA ILE A 175 -9.13 -12.23 -6.06
C ILE A 175 -9.14 -13.62 -5.41
N PHE A 176 -8.40 -14.58 -5.97
CA PHE A 176 -8.42 -15.98 -5.50
C PHE A 176 -7.16 -16.39 -4.72
N GLY A 177 -6.22 -15.49 -4.53
CA GLY A 177 -5.01 -15.72 -3.73
C GLY A 177 -4.63 -14.56 -2.82
N GLY A 178 -5.40 -13.48 -2.84
CA GLY A 178 -5.19 -12.33 -1.96
C GLY A 178 -3.87 -11.59 -2.17
N LEU A 179 -3.26 -11.65 -3.36
CA LEU A 179 -1.98 -11.03 -3.62
C LEU A 179 -2.05 -9.49 -3.62
N ARG A 180 -0.99 -8.86 -3.13
CA ARG A 180 -0.78 -7.43 -3.32
C ARG A 180 -0.20 -7.14 -4.70
N VAL A 181 -0.43 -5.94 -5.25
CA VAL A 181 0.16 -5.57 -6.56
C VAL A 181 1.67 -5.73 -6.58
N SER A 182 2.37 -5.38 -5.48
CA SER A 182 3.81 -5.58 -5.38
C SER A 182 4.23 -7.05 -5.47
N GLU A 183 3.40 -7.95 -4.98
CA GLU A 183 3.62 -9.39 -5.04
C GLU A 183 3.38 -9.90 -6.47
N VAL A 184 2.28 -9.47 -7.09
CA VAL A 184 1.95 -9.84 -8.48
C VAL A 184 3.07 -9.43 -9.44
N VAL A 185 3.48 -8.17 -9.44
CA VAL A 185 4.51 -7.69 -10.40
C VAL A 185 5.91 -8.25 -10.14
N ASN A 186 6.16 -8.82 -8.95
CA ASN A 186 7.42 -9.49 -8.64
C ASN A 186 7.50 -10.94 -9.14
N LEU A 187 6.39 -11.53 -9.57
CA LEU A 187 6.39 -12.93 -10.02
C LEU A 187 7.22 -13.09 -11.30
N LYS A 188 8.02 -14.14 -11.31
CA LYS A 188 8.70 -14.66 -12.51
C LYS A 188 7.95 -15.85 -13.07
N ARG A 189 8.07 -16.10 -14.37
CA ARG A 189 7.39 -17.22 -15.06
C ARG A 189 7.72 -18.57 -14.41
N THR A 190 8.98 -18.78 -14.01
CA THR A 190 9.47 -20.02 -13.38
C THR A 190 8.90 -20.27 -11.99
N GLN A 191 8.23 -19.28 -11.37
CA GLN A 191 7.69 -19.41 -10.02
C GLN A 191 6.27 -19.95 -9.98
N VAL A 192 5.56 -19.92 -11.12
CA VAL A 192 4.18 -20.37 -11.26
C VAL A 192 4.10 -21.72 -11.96
N ALA A 193 4.95 -21.97 -12.95
CA ALA A 193 4.79 -23.07 -13.92
C ALA A 193 4.97 -24.49 -13.38
N ARG A 194 5.48 -24.71 -12.17
CA ARG A 194 5.94 -26.04 -11.73
C ARG A 194 5.26 -26.62 -10.50
N ARG A 195 4.23 -25.97 -9.95
CA ARG A 195 3.63 -26.42 -8.69
C ARG A 195 2.11 -26.27 -8.68
N MET A 196 1.46 -26.87 -9.65
CA MET A 196 0.04 -27.08 -9.61
C MET A 196 -0.23 -28.42 -8.94
N ARG A 197 -0.78 -28.43 -7.73
CA ARG A 197 -1.35 -29.60 -7.07
C ARG A 197 -2.82 -29.34 -6.91
N GLU A 198 -3.63 -30.36 -7.15
CA GLU A 198 -5.09 -30.31 -6.95
C GLU A 198 -5.79 -29.15 -7.71
N GLY A 199 -5.21 -28.69 -8.82
CA GLY A 199 -5.74 -27.56 -9.59
C GLY A 199 -5.27 -26.18 -9.14
N ASP A 200 -4.86 -25.99 -7.88
CA ASP A 200 -4.45 -24.67 -7.36
C ASP A 200 -3.03 -24.25 -7.76
N PHE A 201 -2.80 -22.94 -7.84
CA PHE A 201 -1.45 -22.42 -8.01
C PHE A 201 -0.75 -22.27 -6.66
N ILE A 202 0.51 -22.62 -6.62
CA ILE A 202 1.38 -22.37 -5.48
C ILE A 202 2.49 -21.42 -5.91
N LEU A 203 2.47 -20.22 -5.34
CA LEU A 203 3.36 -19.12 -5.69
C LEU A 203 4.39 -18.89 -4.59
N LYS A 204 5.66 -18.79 -4.95
CA LYS A 204 6.69 -18.26 -4.03
C LYS A 204 6.73 -16.74 -4.15
N LEU A 205 6.35 -16.05 -3.09
CA LEU A 205 6.34 -14.59 -3.03
C LEU A 205 7.58 -14.09 -2.31
N GLN A 206 8.47 -13.46 -3.05
CA GLN A 206 9.66 -12.77 -2.53
C GLN A 206 10.18 -11.77 -3.57
N ASN A 207 11.21 -10.98 -3.21
CA ASN A 207 11.80 -10.01 -4.10
C ASN A 207 12.71 -10.69 -5.12
N PHE A 208 12.13 -11.25 -6.17
CA PHE A 208 12.89 -11.90 -7.24
C PHE A 208 13.38 -10.92 -8.30
N ARG A 209 12.71 -9.77 -8.42
CA ARG A 209 12.97 -8.81 -9.47
C ARG A 209 13.81 -7.65 -8.96
N THR A 210 15.04 -7.56 -9.47
CA THR A 210 15.97 -6.45 -9.20
C THR A 210 15.99 -5.43 -10.34
N ASP A 211 15.29 -5.72 -11.44
CA ASP A 211 15.22 -4.95 -12.68
C ASP A 211 14.15 -3.86 -12.65
N LEU A 212 13.26 -3.88 -11.67
CA LEU A 212 12.24 -2.86 -11.50
C LEU A 212 12.89 -1.52 -11.11
N LYS A 213 12.63 -0.46 -11.90
CA LYS A 213 13.08 0.90 -11.59
C LYS A 213 12.48 1.41 -10.25
N GLU A 214 11.24 1.07 -9.98
CA GLU A 214 10.58 1.31 -8.70
C GLU A 214 10.74 0.10 -7.82
N HIS A 215 11.23 0.29 -6.60
CA HIS A 215 11.44 -0.80 -5.66
C HIS A 215 10.11 -1.35 -5.18
N SER A 216 9.57 -2.30 -5.93
CA SER A 216 8.37 -3.05 -5.58
C SER A 216 8.75 -4.15 -4.60
N SER A 217 8.77 -3.82 -3.29
CA SER A 217 9.14 -4.81 -2.29
C SER A 217 7.96 -5.69 -1.88
N VAL A 218 8.19 -7.00 -1.85
CA VAL A 218 7.33 -7.96 -1.15
C VAL A 218 7.60 -7.81 0.35
N LYS A 219 6.57 -7.50 1.13
CA LYS A 219 6.72 -7.20 2.57
C LYS A 219 7.25 -8.40 3.37
N LYS A 220 6.79 -9.61 3.05
CA LYS A 220 7.17 -10.85 3.72
C LYS A 220 7.27 -11.96 2.67
N ALA A 221 8.43 -12.61 2.61
CA ALA A 221 8.60 -13.78 1.78
C ALA A 221 7.75 -14.93 2.32
N ARG A 222 6.97 -15.56 1.44
CA ARG A 222 6.08 -16.69 1.78
C ARG A 222 5.70 -17.49 0.56
N THR A 223 5.15 -18.66 0.80
CA THR A 223 4.40 -19.41 -0.20
C THR A 223 2.92 -19.01 -0.09
N GLN A 224 2.28 -18.75 -1.24
CA GLN A 224 0.87 -18.38 -1.32
C GLN A 224 0.13 -19.37 -2.23
N ARG A 225 -0.98 -19.88 -1.74
CA ARG A 225 -1.93 -20.66 -2.53
C ARG A 225 -2.91 -19.71 -3.22
N VAL A 226 -3.18 -19.94 -4.50
CA VAL A 226 -4.23 -19.29 -5.26
C VAL A 226 -5.22 -20.35 -5.69
N LEU A 227 -6.47 -20.17 -5.27
CA LEU A 227 -7.53 -21.13 -5.53
C LEU A 227 -7.86 -21.19 -7.02
N GLU A 228 -8.00 -22.40 -7.55
CA GLU A 228 -8.52 -22.61 -8.89
C GLU A 228 -10.05 -22.65 -8.87
N VAL A 229 -10.66 -21.98 -9.82
CA VAL A 229 -12.11 -21.91 -9.96
C VAL A 229 -12.50 -22.19 -11.41
N ASN A 230 -13.22 -23.26 -11.66
CA ASN A 230 -13.81 -23.59 -12.97
C ASN A 230 -12.83 -23.53 -14.16
N ASP A 231 -11.57 -23.90 -13.98
CA ASP A 231 -10.48 -23.79 -14.96
C ASP A 231 -10.17 -22.36 -15.46
N TRP A 232 -10.69 -21.33 -14.79
CA TRP A 232 -10.45 -19.93 -15.19
C TRP A 232 -8.99 -19.52 -15.01
N GLY A 233 -8.40 -19.87 -13.87
CA GLY A 233 -7.00 -19.57 -13.58
C GLY A 233 -6.05 -20.24 -14.56
N HIS A 234 -6.28 -21.51 -14.86
CA HIS A 234 -5.47 -22.28 -15.81
C HIS A 234 -5.61 -21.73 -17.24
N SER A 235 -6.82 -21.40 -17.66
CA SER A 235 -7.08 -20.81 -18.96
C SER A 235 -6.41 -19.44 -19.11
N LEU A 236 -6.58 -18.57 -18.12
CA LEU A 236 -5.90 -17.27 -18.06
C LEU A 236 -4.38 -17.42 -18.07
N PHE A 237 -3.84 -18.40 -17.34
CA PHE A 237 -2.40 -18.64 -17.28
C PHE A 237 -1.86 -19.13 -18.63
N ARG A 238 -2.50 -20.11 -19.27
CA ARG A 238 -2.11 -20.62 -20.59
C ARG A 238 -2.08 -19.50 -21.62
N ASP A 239 -3.13 -18.69 -21.67
CA ASP A 239 -3.23 -17.55 -22.58
C ASP A 239 -2.17 -16.51 -22.29
N HIS A 240 -1.96 -16.19 -21.02
CA HIS A 240 -0.97 -15.21 -20.60
C HIS A 240 0.45 -15.60 -21.02
N ILE A 241 0.84 -16.86 -20.75
CA ILE A 241 2.16 -17.38 -21.12
C ILE A 241 2.36 -17.40 -22.65
N LYS A 242 1.31 -17.71 -23.41
CA LYS A 242 1.37 -17.73 -24.87
C LYS A 242 1.52 -16.33 -25.47
N LEU A 243 0.77 -15.37 -24.95
CA LEU A 243 0.68 -14.01 -25.51
C LEU A 243 1.81 -13.09 -25.05
N TYR A 244 2.26 -13.22 -23.81
CA TYR A 244 3.17 -12.28 -23.17
C TYR A 244 4.54 -12.92 -22.92
N LYS A 245 5.45 -12.80 -23.88
CA LYS A 245 6.84 -13.26 -23.77
C LYS A 245 7.74 -12.07 -23.44
N PRO A 246 8.51 -12.07 -22.33
CA PRO A 246 9.45 -11.00 -22.04
C PRO A 246 10.57 -10.98 -23.08
N ILE A 247 10.91 -9.78 -23.55
CA ILE A 247 12.05 -9.54 -24.46
C ILE A 247 13.30 -9.11 -23.69
N ASP A 248 13.15 -8.83 -22.39
CA ASP A 248 14.25 -8.52 -21.48
C ASP A 248 14.66 -9.77 -20.67
N ASN A 249 15.79 -9.70 -20.00
CA ASN A 249 16.31 -10.79 -19.16
C ASN A 249 15.62 -10.90 -17.79
N SER A 250 14.52 -10.18 -17.57
CA SER A 250 13.81 -10.16 -16.29
C SER A 250 13.13 -11.48 -15.94
N ASN A 251 12.78 -12.28 -16.96
CA ASN A 251 11.94 -13.46 -16.85
C ASN A 251 10.63 -13.18 -16.07
N ALA A 252 10.14 -11.92 -16.18
CA ALA A 252 8.93 -11.48 -15.49
C ALA A 252 7.70 -12.24 -16.02
N LEU A 253 6.78 -12.59 -15.12
CA LEU A 253 5.48 -13.15 -15.53
C LEU A 253 4.65 -12.08 -16.21
N PHE A 254 4.57 -10.89 -15.60
CA PHE A 254 3.79 -9.77 -16.11
C PHE A 254 4.69 -8.78 -16.84
N ILE A 255 4.34 -8.48 -18.08
CA ILE A 255 5.07 -7.57 -18.93
C ILE A 255 4.14 -6.46 -19.47
N ASN A 256 4.74 -5.33 -19.83
CA ASN A 256 4.05 -4.25 -20.50
C ASN A 256 3.96 -4.54 -22.02
N ARG A 257 3.28 -3.65 -22.77
CA ARG A 257 3.17 -3.75 -24.23
C ARG A 257 4.51 -3.70 -24.97
N ASP A 258 5.55 -3.16 -24.34
CA ASP A 258 6.90 -3.10 -24.91
C ASP A 258 7.71 -4.37 -24.58
N GLY A 259 7.08 -5.44 -24.10
CA GLY A 259 7.72 -6.70 -23.75
C GLY A 259 8.63 -6.64 -22.53
N LYS A 260 8.65 -5.50 -21.82
CA LYS A 260 9.46 -5.30 -20.61
C LYS A 260 8.62 -5.57 -19.34
N ALA A 261 9.31 -5.89 -18.30
CA ALA A 261 8.72 -6.18 -17.00
C ALA A 261 7.75 -5.09 -16.52
N LEU A 262 6.52 -5.49 -16.14
CA LEU A 262 5.46 -4.58 -15.72
C LEU A 262 5.78 -3.93 -14.36
N SER A 263 5.59 -2.60 -14.27
CA SER A 263 5.69 -1.85 -13.02
C SER A 263 4.38 -1.85 -12.24
N GLN A 264 4.43 -1.56 -10.94
CA GLN A 264 3.20 -1.35 -10.15
C GLN A 264 2.36 -0.18 -10.69
N ARG A 265 3.01 0.87 -11.21
CA ARG A 265 2.32 2.02 -11.80
C ARG A 265 1.53 1.60 -13.02
N SER A 266 2.16 0.90 -13.95
CA SER A 266 1.50 0.40 -15.16
C SER A 266 0.37 -0.58 -14.82
N TYR A 267 0.58 -1.47 -13.83
CA TYR A 267 -0.49 -2.36 -13.35
C TYR A 267 -1.71 -1.57 -12.88
N ARG A 268 -1.51 -0.53 -12.06
CA ARG A 268 -2.61 0.33 -11.58
C ARG A 268 -3.31 1.09 -12.69
N GLN A 269 -2.58 1.50 -13.73
CA GLN A 269 -3.18 2.15 -14.91
C GLN A 269 -4.10 1.19 -15.68
N TYR A 270 -3.69 -0.06 -15.88
CA TYR A 270 -4.55 -1.09 -16.47
C TYR A 270 -5.76 -1.39 -15.58
N PHE A 271 -5.56 -1.48 -14.29
CA PHE A 271 -6.67 -1.68 -13.35
C PHE A 271 -7.66 -0.51 -13.38
N GLN A 272 -7.18 0.73 -13.50
CA GLN A 272 -8.08 1.88 -13.63
C GLN A 272 -8.94 1.78 -14.88
N LYS A 273 -8.38 1.35 -16.03
CA LYS A 273 -9.16 1.08 -17.25
C LYS A 273 -10.22 0.00 -17.02
N THR A 274 -9.85 -1.09 -16.36
CA THR A 274 -10.81 -2.16 -15.99
C THR A 274 -11.94 -1.60 -15.14
N LYS A 275 -11.61 -0.83 -14.11
CA LYS A 275 -12.56 -0.20 -13.21
C LYS A 275 -13.54 0.70 -13.96
N ASP A 276 -13.04 1.61 -14.78
CA ASP A 276 -13.85 2.59 -15.48
C ASP A 276 -14.79 1.91 -16.50
N TYR A 277 -14.29 0.92 -17.22
CA TYR A 277 -15.09 0.15 -18.16
C TYR A 277 -16.15 -0.72 -17.47
N PHE A 278 -15.77 -1.36 -16.35
CA PHE A 278 -16.69 -2.18 -15.56
C PHE A 278 -17.87 -1.35 -15.01
N ILE A 279 -17.59 -0.19 -14.44
CA ILE A 279 -18.64 0.72 -13.93
C ILE A 279 -19.54 1.16 -15.09
N ASN A 280 -18.94 1.56 -16.22
CA ASN A 280 -19.69 2.01 -17.41
C ASN A 280 -20.60 0.90 -17.97
N LEU A 281 -20.10 -0.33 -18.03
CA LEU A 281 -20.86 -1.48 -18.48
C LEU A 281 -22.09 -1.72 -17.60
N LEU A 282 -21.92 -1.73 -16.28
CA LEU A 282 -23.03 -1.90 -15.33
C LEU A 282 -24.02 -0.72 -15.38
N GLU A 283 -23.54 0.52 -15.56
CA GLU A 283 -24.38 1.72 -15.60
C GLU A 283 -25.25 1.77 -16.86
N ASN A 284 -24.70 1.37 -18.02
CA ASN A 284 -25.39 1.53 -19.30
C ASN A 284 -26.14 0.27 -19.75
N HIS A 285 -25.66 -0.91 -19.41
CA HIS A 285 -26.18 -2.18 -19.91
C HIS A 285 -26.69 -3.11 -18.80
N GLY A 286 -26.50 -2.75 -17.55
CA GLY A 286 -26.96 -3.52 -16.42
C GLY A 286 -28.44 -3.41 -16.15
N ASP A 287 -28.98 -4.37 -15.40
CA ASP A 287 -30.29 -4.29 -14.80
C ASP A 287 -30.35 -3.25 -13.66
N ASN A 288 -31.48 -3.14 -12.97
CA ASN A 288 -31.65 -2.14 -11.91
C ASN A 288 -30.70 -2.35 -10.71
N GLU A 289 -30.43 -3.60 -10.34
CA GLU A 289 -29.50 -3.94 -9.26
C GLU A 289 -28.06 -3.59 -9.69
N GLN A 290 -27.65 -3.98 -10.88
CA GLN A 290 -26.35 -3.69 -11.44
C GLN A 290 -26.10 -2.18 -11.58
N LYS A 291 -27.11 -1.40 -11.97
CA LYS A 291 -27.03 0.07 -12.00
C LYS A 291 -26.86 0.67 -10.60
N LEU A 292 -27.51 0.09 -9.58
CA LEU A 292 -27.33 0.52 -8.21
C LEU A 292 -25.90 0.25 -7.72
N ILE A 293 -25.36 -0.94 -7.99
CA ILE A 293 -23.97 -1.28 -7.71
C ILE A 293 -23.00 -0.37 -8.47
N ALA A 294 -23.26 -0.05 -9.73
CA ALA A 294 -22.45 0.89 -10.50
C ALA A 294 -22.36 2.26 -9.83
N LYS A 295 -23.52 2.80 -9.39
CA LYS A 295 -23.57 4.06 -8.65
C LYS A 295 -22.76 3.98 -7.36
N HIS A 296 -22.94 2.93 -6.56
CA HIS A 296 -22.15 2.70 -5.35
C HIS A 296 -20.65 2.71 -5.64
N LEU A 297 -20.19 1.87 -6.58
CA LEU A 297 -18.77 1.76 -6.94
C LEU A 297 -18.18 3.04 -7.55
N LYS A 298 -19.01 3.90 -8.16
CA LYS A 298 -18.59 5.20 -8.71
C LYS A 298 -18.25 6.20 -7.61
N TYR A 299 -19.05 6.21 -6.53
CA TYR A 299 -18.85 7.11 -5.40
C TYR A 299 -17.81 6.60 -4.40
N MET A 300 -17.67 5.29 -4.28
CA MET A 300 -16.73 4.67 -3.36
C MET A 300 -15.30 4.72 -3.89
N LYS A 301 -14.34 4.88 -2.98
CA LYS A 301 -12.93 4.74 -3.33
C LYS A 301 -12.55 3.27 -3.29
N TRP A 302 -12.26 2.70 -4.43
CA TRP A 302 -11.70 1.36 -4.53
C TRP A 302 -10.50 1.31 -5.48
N SER A 303 -9.64 0.35 -5.24
CA SER A 303 -8.37 0.20 -5.96
C SER A 303 -8.06 -1.28 -6.13
N THR A 304 -6.89 -1.60 -6.62
CA THR A 304 -6.39 -2.98 -6.74
C THR A 304 -6.46 -3.79 -5.43
N HIS A 305 -6.64 -3.14 -4.27
CA HIS A 305 -6.86 -3.83 -2.99
C HIS A 305 -8.23 -4.52 -2.91
N ILE A 306 -9.17 -4.18 -3.80
CA ILE A 306 -10.49 -4.84 -3.85
C ILE A 306 -10.36 -6.34 -4.06
N GLY A 307 -9.45 -6.82 -4.92
CA GLY A 307 -9.22 -8.25 -5.11
C GLY A 307 -8.78 -8.94 -3.82
N ARG A 308 -7.86 -8.33 -3.06
CA ARG A 308 -7.44 -8.90 -1.76
C ARG A 308 -8.54 -8.83 -0.69
N GLY A 309 -9.36 -7.78 -0.69
CA GLY A 309 -10.52 -7.68 0.19
C GLY A 309 -11.56 -8.75 -0.14
N THR A 310 -11.88 -8.91 -1.42
CA THR A 310 -12.80 -9.97 -1.90
C THR A 310 -12.30 -11.36 -1.52
N PHE A 311 -11.00 -11.66 -1.72
CA PHE A 311 -10.39 -12.90 -1.23
C PHE A 311 -10.62 -13.12 0.26
N THR A 312 -10.48 -12.05 1.06
CA THR A 312 -10.69 -12.14 2.50
C THR A 312 -12.14 -12.50 2.85
N ASN A 313 -13.11 -11.92 2.13
CA ASN A 313 -14.51 -12.28 2.34
C ASN A 313 -14.77 -13.75 1.98
N ILE A 314 -14.24 -14.21 0.83
CA ILE A 314 -14.39 -15.63 0.41
C ILE A 314 -13.88 -16.55 1.51
N ILE A 315 -12.64 -16.39 1.96
CA ILE A 315 -12.07 -17.28 2.99
C ILE A 315 -12.69 -17.06 4.38
N ALA A 316 -13.23 -15.87 4.66
CA ALA A 316 -13.84 -15.57 5.93
C ALA A 316 -15.18 -16.32 6.11
N GLU A 317 -15.85 -16.73 5.04
CA GLU A 317 -17.10 -17.49 5.14
C GLU A 317 -16.86 -18.84 5.86
N ASP A 318 -15.74 -19.51 5.59
CA ASP A 318 -15.41 -20.82 6.14
C ASP A 318 -14.42 -20.79 7.29
N ALA A 319 -13.64 -19.69 7.46
CA ALA A 319 -12.63 -19.61 8.51
C ALA A 319 -13.21 -19.69 9.92
N GLU A 320 -12.59 -20.49 10.78
CA GLU A 320 -13.04 -20.66 12.16
C GLU A 320 -12.62 -19.50 13.05
N ASN A 321 -11.47 -18.88 12.74
CA ASN A 321 -10.88 -17.83 13.58
C ASN A 321 -10.08 -16.83 12.76
N PRO A 322 -9.77 -15.63 13.33
CA PRO A 322 -9.01 -14.58 12.64
C PRO A 322 -7.57 -14.96 12.28
N TYR A 323 -6.96 -15.91 13.00
CA TYR A 323 -5.60 -16.39 12.72
C TYR A 323 -5.54 -17.13 11.39
N GLU A 324 -6.56 -17.94 11.10
CA GLU A 324 -6.67 -18.65 9.83
C GLU A 324 -6.75 -17.68 8.66
N ILE A 325 -7.58 -16.64 8.75
CA ILE A 325 -7.66 -15.59 7.74
C ILE A 325 -6.30 -14.88 7.57
N ALA A 326 -5.65 -14.50 8.68
CA ALA A 326 -4.34 -13.85 8.64
C ALA A 326 -3.29 -14.77 8.01
N HIS A 327 -3.31 -16.07 8.31
CA HIS A 327 -2.41 -17.07 7.75
C HIS A 327 -2.61 -17.22 6.25
N LEU A 328 -3.84 -17.45 5.79
CA LEU A 328 -4.17 -17.61 4.36
C LEU A 328 -3.86 -16.35 3.55
N ARG A 329 -4.03 -15.16 4.13
CA ARG A 329 -3.64 -13.87 3.51
C ARG A 329 -2.14 -13.60 3.59
N GLY A 330 -1.40 -14.29 4.47
CA GLY A 330 0.00 -14.02 4.75
C GLY A 330 0.22 -12.66 5.41
N ASP A 331 -0.68 -12.24 6.30
CA ASP A 331 -0.54 -11.04 7.10
C ASP A 331 0.32 -11.31 8.36
N SER A 332 1.04 -10.29 8.81
CA SER A 332 1.83 -10.36 10.04
C SER A 332 1.07 -9.85 11.28
N ASN A 333 -0.11 -9.25 11.07
CA ASN A 333 -0.96 -8.70 12.12
C ASN A 333 -2.40 -9.15 11.89
N ILE A 334 -3.05 -9.57 12.94
CA ILE A 334 -4.43 -10.08 12.97
C ILE A 334 -5.45 -8.95 12.85
N ASP A 335 -5.12 -7.72 13.28
CA ASP A 335 -6.06 -6.59 13.32
C ASP A 335 -6.80 -6.39 12.00
N SER A 336 -6.10 -6.60 10.87
CA SER A 336 -6.72 -6.51 9.54
C SER A 336 -7.70 -7.65 9.23
N SER A 337 -7.60 -8.76 9.94
CA SER A 337 -8.49 -9.92 9.78
C SER A 337 -9.70 -9.83 10.70
N LEU A 338 -9.56 -9.22 11.86
CA LEU A 338 -10.65 -9.01 12.82
C LEU A 338 -11.82 -8.24 12.20
N THR A 339 -11.53 -7.26 11.35
CA THR A 339 -12.56 -6.44 10.68
C THR A 339 -13.54 -7.29 9.86
N TYR A 340 -13.10 -8.42 9.31
CA TYR A 340 -13.92 -9.32 8.49
C TYR A 340 -14.67 -10.38 9.31
N MET A 341 -14.29 -10.59 10.57
CA MET A 341 -14.93 -11.58 11.45
C MET A 341 -16.15 -11.04 12.19
N VAL A 342 -16.36 -9.74 12.21
CA VAL A 342 -17.40 -9.06 13.02
C VAL A 342 -18.74 -8.90 12.28
N SER A 343 -18.94 -9.54 11.14
CA SER A 343 -20.22 -9.48 10.43
C SER A 343 -21.30 -10.25 11.21
N THR A 344 -22.35 -9.55 11.63
CA THR A 344 -23.51 -10.12 12.34
C THR A 344 -24.20 -11.21 11.51
N GLU A 345 -24.31 -11.01 10.20
CA GLU A 345 -24.90 -11.94 9.24
C GLU A 345 -24.19 -13.29 9.19
N ARG A 346 -22.85 -13.25 9.26
CA ARG A 346 -22.01 -14.43 9.32
C ARG A 346 -22.18 -15.19 10.65
N ILE A 347 -22.30 -14.47 11.75
CA ILE A 347 -22.56 -15.05 13.07
C ILE A 347 -23.91 -15.79 13.05
N HIS A 348 -24.94 -15.17 12.46
CA HIS A 348 -26.26 -15.79 12.30
C HIS A 348 -26.17 -17.09 11.48
N LYS A 349 -25.56 -17.07 10.29
CA LYS A 349 -25.38 -18.28 9.45
C LYS A 349 -24.65 -19.41 10.19
N LYS A 350 -23.60 -19.11 10.96
CA LYS A 350 -22.88 -20.09 11.76
C LYS A 350 -23.70 -20.64 12.93
N ILE A 351 -24.53 -19.82 13.56
CA ILE A 351 -25.44 -20.26 14.60
C ILE A 351 -26.50 -21.18 14.00
N GLU A 352 -27.16 -20.75 12.93
CA GLU A 352 -28.15 -21.54 12.22
C GLU A 352 -27.58 -22.89 11.77
N SER A 353 -26.39 -22.94 11.17
CA SER A 353 -25.76 -24.17 10.74
C SER A 353 -25.39 -25.13 11.89
N LYS A 354 -25.14 -24.63 13.10
CA LYS A 354 -24.80 -25.42 14.27
C LYS A 354 -26.03 -25.96 15.01
N PHE A 355 -27.16 -25.31 14.85
CA PHE A 355 -28.40 -25.67 15.57
C PHE A 355 -29.52 -26.15 14.66
N SER A 356 -29.27 -26.33 13.36
CA SER A 356 -30.20 -26.87 12.35
C SER A 356 -30.16 -28.43 12.24
N ASN A 357 -29.64 -29.11 13.27
CA ASN A 357 -29.70 -30.59 13.38
C ASN A 357 -30.85 -31.01 14.25
#